data_f9b622b763e62a33adaffeb787af62cf
#
_entry.id   f9b622b763e62a33adaffeb787af62cf
#
_cell.length_a   1.000
_cell.length_b   1.000
_cell.length_c   1.000
_cell.angle_alpha   90.00
_cell.angle_beta   90.00
_cell.angle_gamma   90.00
#
_symmetry.space_group_name_H-M   'P 1'
#
loop_
_entity.id
_entity.type
_entity.pdbx_description
1 polymer ?
#
loop_
_entity_poly.entity_id
_entity_poly.type
_entity_poly.pdbx_seq_one_letter_code
_entity_poly.pdbx_strand_id
1 'polypeptide(L)'
;IDIMKPKFEMTLMGLLRWELKDRSRKQDILKIIDSFSEKGDRKAARLKSTIMVWKRYGVSLTLTNSMQRMCHEFDMNWGGSWGASSIIDDDNKEQYLVGSLMEEAIFSSQMEGAATTRKVAKEMLRRQITPKDKSQQMISNNYQTIQFIVAHKDTPLSPELLMHVHRLMTENTMPNQEDAGRFRQNDDVVVENGITHEIVHTPPAFGEIPCFVDDLCTFFNEKNAHQFIHPIIRGFIIHFMISYVHPFVDGNGRTARALFYWYMLKQGYWLTEYLSISRVIAKSK
;
A
#
# COMPACT_ATOMS: atom_id res chain seq x y z
N ILE A 1 -0.97 -22.21 -11.25
CA ILE A 1 -1.35 -20.90 -10.66
C ILE A 1 -1.92 -21.13 -9.25
N ASP A 2 -2.81 -22.11 -9.06
CA ASP A 2 -3.42 -22.36 -7.75
C ASP A 2 -2.44 -22.90 -6.69
N ILE A 3 -1.38 -23.58 -7.10
CA ILE A 3 -0.33 -24.09 -6.19
C ILE A 3 0.59 -22.96 -5.70
N MET A 4 0.86 -21.97 -6.55
CA MET A 4 1.76 -20.85 -6.21
C MET A 4 1.06 -19.73 -5.45
N LYS A 5 -0.22 -19.51 -5.69
CA LYS A 5 -1.02 -18.44 -5.09
C LYS A 5 -1.07 -18.50 -3.55
N PRO A 6 -1.29 -19.67 -2.90
CA PRO A 6 -1.24 -19.76 -1.44
C PRO A 6 0.13 -19.40 -0.86
N LYS A 7 1.23 -19.77 -1.53
CA LYS A 7 2.59 -19.45 -1.08
C LYS A 7 2.86 -17.95 -1.14
N PHE A 8 2.44 -17.28 -2.22
CA PHE A 8 2.52 -15.82 -2.34
C PHE A 8 1.70 -15.14 -1.23
N GLU A 9 0.44 -15.52 -1.10
CA GLU A 9 -0.44 -14.98 -0.08
C GLU A 9 0.16 -15.10 1.33
N MET A 10 0.74 -16.27 1.67
CA MET A 10 1.39 -16.47 2.97
C MET A 10 2.64 -15.60 3.18
N THR A 11 3.46 -15.42 2.14
CA THR A 11 4.68 -14.62 2.23
C THR A 11 4.36 -13.13 2.36
N LEU A 12 3.44 -12.63 1.54
CA LEU A 12 2.93 -11.26 1.63
C LEU A 12 2.28 -11.00 3.00
N MET A 13 1.50 -11.97 3.49
CA MET A 13 0.89 -11.94 4.80
C MET A 13 1.90 -11.84 5.95
N GLY A 14 3.02 -12.54 5.83
CA GLY A 14 4.11 -12.44 6.81
C GLY A 14 4.64 -11.01 6.93
N LEU A 15 4.87 -10.34 5.81
CA LEU A 15 5.32 -8.94 5.75
C LEU A 15 4.25 -7.97 6.26
N LEU A 16 3.01 -8.12 5.82
CA LEU A 16 1.89 -7.26 6.23
C LEU A 16 1.50 -7.45 7.69
N ARG A 17 1.54 -8.68 8.22
CA ARG A 17 1.30 -8.93 9.67
C ARG A 17 2.35 -8.26 10.55
N TRP A 18 3.59 -8.18 10.08
CA TRP A 18 4.62 -7.45 10.79
C TRP A 18 4.27 -5.96 10.85
N GLU A 19 3.87 -5.36 9.75
CA GLU A 19 3.44 -3.96 9.67
C GLU A 19 2.21 -3.70 10.56
N LEU A 20 1.20 -4.57 10.53
CA LEU A 20 -0.04 -4.42 11.30
C LEU A 20 0.13 -4.62 12.81
N LYS A 21 0.96 -5.58 13.23
CA LYS A 21 1.24 -5.82 14.66
C LYS A 21 1.97 -4.65 15.30
N ASP A 22 2.70 -3.88 14.53
CA ASP A 22 3.57 -2.84 15.03
C ASP A 22 2.89 -1.49 15.26
N ARG A 23 1.67 -1.31 14.75
CA ARG A 23 0.87 -0.11 15.03
C ARG A 23 0.63 0.11 16.54
N SER A 24 0.50 -0.96 17.32
CA SER A 24 0.31 -0.89 18.78
C SER A 24 1.62 -0.80 19.59
N ARG A 25 2.78 -1.06 18.98
CA ARG A 25 4.09 -1.15 19.65
C ARG A 25 5.10 -0.10 19.22
N LYS A 26 4.68 0.91 18.48
CA LYS A 26 5.57 1.92 17.90
C LYS A 26 6.46 2.63 18.94
N GLN A 27 5.88 2.99 20.09
CA GLN A 27 6.65 3.58 21.21
C GLN A 27 7.58 2.59 21.89
N ASP A 28 7.21 1.31 21.93
CA ASP A 28 8.04 0.27 22.54
C ASP A 28 9.23 -0.09 21.66
N ILE A 29 9.09 -0.06 20.34
CA ILE A 29 10.20 -0.31 19.41
C ILE A 29 11.20 0.83 19.41
N LEU A 30 10.75 2.08 19.42
CA LEU A 30 11.67 3.22 19.61
C LEU A 30 12.41 3.14 20.94
N LYS A 31 11.73 2.78 22.04
CA LYS A 31 12.37 2.54 23.35
C LYS A 31 13.33 1.34 23.33
N ILE A 32 13.00 0.29 22.58
CA ILE A 32 13.88 -0.87 22.40
C ILE A 32 15.12 -0.48 21.58
N ILE A 33 14.97 0.31 20.53
CA ILE A 33 16.10 0.85 19.74
C ILE A 33 16.99 1.73 20.62
N ASP A 34 16.42 2.62 21.43
CA ASP A 34 17.16 3.49 22.35
C ASP A 34 17.83 2.70 23.47
N SER A 35 17.16 1.70 24.06
CA SER A 35 17.72 0.86 25.12
C SER A 35 18.85 -0.05 24.63
N PHE A 36 18.86 -0.40 23.36
CA PHE A 36 19.95 -1.11 22.71
C PHE A 36 21.13 -0.21 22.34
N SER A 37 21.00 1.10 22.34
CA SER A 37 22.11 2.02 22.07
C SER A 37 23.21 2.03 23.16
N GLU A 38 22.96 1.51 24.35
CA GLU A 38 23.85 1.61 25.51
C GLU A 38 24.70 0.36 25.87
N LYS A 39 24.51 -0.81 25.28
CA LYS A 39 25.27 -2.04 25.66
C LYS A 39 25.89 -2.82 24.50
N GLY A 40 27.19 -2.60 24.28
CA GLY A 40 28.21 -3.56 23.74
C GLY A 40 28.08 -4.23 22.38
N ASP A 41 29.17 -4.39 21.69
CA ASP A 41 29.61 -5.04 20.42
C ASP A 41 28.66 -5.87 19.52
N ARG A 42 27.67 -6.55 20.04
CA ARG A 42 26.61 -7.16 19.23
C ARG A 42 25.70 -6.11 18.55
N LYS A 43 25.78 -4.87 18.98
CA LYS A 43 25.08 -3.71 18.45
C LYS A 43 25.64 -3.19 17.15
N ALA A 44 26.95 -3.19 16.98
CA ALA A 44 27.59 -2.69 15.76
C ALA A 44 27.16 -3.51 14.52
N ALA A 45 26.93 -4.82 14.68
CA ALA A 45 26.43 -5.68 13.61
C ALA A 45 24.93 -5.44 13.30
N ARG A 46 24.12 -5.09 14.31
CA ARG A 46 22.69 -4.73 14.11
C ARG A 46 22.51 -3.31 13.58
N LEU A 47 23.33 -2.36 14.02
CA LEU A 47 23.33 -0.98 13.49
C LEU A 47 23.70 -0.92 12.00
N LYS A 48 24.49 -1.85 11.48
CA LYS A 48 24.80 -1.98 10.05
C LYS A 48 23.59 -2.41 9.21
N SER A 49 22.56 -3.02 9.81
CA SER A 49 21.33 -3.43 9.14
C SER A 49 20.17 -2.45 9.31
N THR A 50 20.35 -1.37 10.08
CA THR A 50 19.31 -0.35 10.28
C THR A 50 19.49 0.76 9.26
N ILE A 51 18.45 0.99 8.48
CA ILE A 51 18.39 2.00 7.43
C ILE A 51 17.52 3.15 7.95
N MET A 52 18.08 4.37 7.96
CA MET A 52 17.29 5.57 8.20
C MET A 52 16.48 5.87 6.93
N VAL A 53 15.22 5.48 6.97
CA VAL A 53 14.31 5.61 5.83
C VAL A 53 13.83 7.06 5.70
N TRP A 54 13.60 7.69 6.84
CA TRP A 54 12.97 9.00 6.87
C TRP A 54 13.51 9.84 8.02
N LYS A 55 14.67 10.43 7.77
CA LYS A 55 15.45 11.12 8.79
C LYS A 55 14.67 12.23 9.52
N ARG A 56 13.86 12.99 8.77
CA ARG A 56 13.05 14.09 9.31
C ARG A 56 12.08 13.63 10.40
N TYR A 57 11.51 12.43 10.25
CA TYR A 57 10.50 11.90 11.17
C TYR A 57 11.05 10.78 12.08
N GLY A 58 12.36 10.58 12.08
CA GLY A 58 13.00 9.53 12.90
C GLY A 58 12.62 8.10 12.51
N VAL A 59 12.08 7.91 11.31
CA VAL A 59 11.65 6.58 10.84
C VAL A 59 12.86 5.79 10.36
N SER A 60 13.09 4.65 11.00
CA SER A 60 14.16 3.72 10.64
C SER A 60 13.61 2.32 10.38
N LEU A 61 14.31 1.57 9.54
CA LEU A 61 14.00 0.19 9.21
C LEU A 61 15.17 -0.71 9.61
N THR A 62 14.88 -1.78 10.34
CA THR A 62 15.86 -2.85 10.60
C THR A 62 15.49 -4.08 9.79
N LEU A 63 16.36 -4.46 8.85
CA LEU A 63 16.16 -5.65 8.02
C LEU A 63 16.47 -6.91 8.83
N THR A 64 15.49 -7.78 9.00
CA THR A 64 15.66 -9.10 9.61
C THR A 64 16.04 -10.15 8.58
N ASN A 65 16.68 -11.25 9.03
CA ASN A 65 16.96 -12.39 8.14
C ASN A 65 15.69 -12.98 7.51
N SER A 66 14.58 -12.96 8.26
CA SER A 66 13.28 -13.41 7.73
C SER A 66 12.79 -12.54 6.59
N MET A 67 12.87 -11.21 6.74
CA MET A 67 12.48 -10.27 5.67
C MET A 67 13.35 -10.46 4.42
N GLN A 68 14.67 -10.62 4.59
CA GLN A 68 15.57 -10.84 3.45
C GLN A 68 15.25 -12.14 2.73
N ARG A 69 14.98 -13.24 3.47
CA ARG A 69 14.57 -14.51 2.88
C ARG A 69 13.26 -14.40 2.10
N MET A 70 12.26 -13.72 2.69
CA MET A 70 10.99 -13.47 2.02
C MET A 70 11.16 -12.66 0.74
N CYS A 71 11.99 -11.60 0.77
CA CYS A 71 12.29 -10.82 -0.42
C CYS A 71 12.92 -11.67 -1.51
N HIS A 72 13.90 -12.52 -1.16
CA HIS A 72 14.50 -13.45 -2.10
C HIS A 72 13.47 -14.43 -2.69
N GLU A 73 12.61 -15.03 -1.87
CA GLU A 73 11.53 -15.90 -2.33
C GLU A 73 10.56 -15.19 -3.27
N PHE A 74 10.30 -13.91 -3.02
CA PHE A 74 9.49 -13.07 -3.90
C PHE A 74 10.18 -12.89 -5.25
N ASP A 75 11.44 -12.48 -5.27
CA ASP A 75 12.18 -12.24 -6.51
C ASP A 75 12.25 -13.50 -7.38
N MET A 76 12.52 -14.65 -6.75
CA MET A 76 12.65 -15.93 -7.45
C MET A 76 11.33 -16.44 -8.04
N ASN A 77 10.19 -16.10 -7.43
CA ASN A 77 8.90 -16.64 -7.85
C ASN A 77 8.01 -15.60 -8.58
N TRP A 78 8.26 -14.29 -8.40
CA TRP A 78 7.29 -13.25 -8.75
C TRP A 78 7.88 -12.03 -9.43
N GLY A 79 9.19 -11.87 -9.43
CA GLY A 79 9.93 -10.81 -10.07
C GLY A 79 10.65 -11.27 -11.34
N GLY A 80 11.12 -10.30 -12.12
CA GLY A 80 11.96 -10.52 -13.29
C GLY A 80 11.23 -10.77 -14.60
N SER A 81 12.02 -10.84 -15.68
CA SER A 81 11.55 -11.01 -17.06
C SER A 81 11.24 -12.47 -17.42
N TRP A 82 11.37 -13.40 -16.49
CA TRP A 82 11.16 -14.81 -16.75
C TRP A 82 9.66 -15.13 -16.89
N GLY A 83 9.19 -15.04 -18.13
CA GLY A 83 8.10 -15.85 -18.57
C GLY A 83 6.73 -15.61 -17.94
N ALA A 84 6.26 -14.36 -17.91
CA ALA A 84 4.81 -14.12 -17.83
C ALA A 84 4.05 -15.00 -18.83
N SER A 85 4.67 -15.33 -19.97
CA SER A 85 4.14 -16.18 -21.03
C SER A 85 4.03 -17.67 -20.69
N SER A 86 4.78 -18.19 -19.72
CA SER A 86 4.80 -19.64 -19.44
C SER A 86 3.91 -20.06 -18.27
N ILE A 87 3.48 -19.13 -17.39
CA ILE A 87 2.71 -19.43 -16.18
C ILE A 87 1.21 -19.22 -16.39
N ILE A 88 0.84 -18.27 -17.22
CA ILE A 88 -0.56 -17.96 -17.55
C ILE A 88 -0.73 -18.15 -19.05
N ASP A 89 -1.65 -19.01 -19.44
CA ASP A 89 -2.06 -19.22 -20.82
C ASP A 89 -2.54 -17.88 -21.41
N ASP A 90 -2.02 -17.52 -22.58
CA ASP A 90 -2.30 -16.21 -23.20
C ASP A 90 -3.79 -15.99 -23.41
N ASP A 91 -4.55 -17.05 -23.73
CA ASP A 91 -6.01 -16.99 -23.94
C ASP A 91 -6.79 -16.61 -22.67
N ASN A 92 -6.21 -16.82 -21.49
CA ASN A 92 -6.86 -16.55 -20.20
C ASN A 92 -6.29 -15.34 -19.46
N LYS A 93 -5.19 -14.76 -19.93
CA LYS A 93 -4.49 -13.65 -19.24
C LYS A 93 -5.41 -12.47 -18.95
N GLU A 94 -6.16 -12.01 -19.93
CA GLU A 94 -7.03 -10.87 -19.78
C GLU A 94 -8.15 -11.13 -18.76
N GLN A 95 -8.74 -12.32 -18.79
CA GLN A 95 -9.78 -12.70 -17.83
C GLN A 95 -9.24 -12.77 -16.40
N TYR A 96 -8.03 -13.32 -16.21
CA TYR A 96 -7.37 -13.35 -14.89
C TYR A 96 -7.03 -11.94 -14.40
N LEU A 97 -6.47 -11.11 -15.28
CA LEU A 97 -6.13 -9.72 -14.97
C LEU A 97 -7.37 -8.94 -14.51
N VAL A 98 -8.41 -8.89 -15.33
CA VAL A 98 -9.66 -8.21 -15.01
C VAL A 98 -10.27 -8.76 -13.72
N GLY A 99 -10.24 -10.08 -13.54
CA GLY A 99 -10.71 -10.73 -12.31
C GLY A 99 -9.95 -10.31 -11.06
N SER A 100 -8.63 -10.17 -11.15
CA SER A 100 -7.77 -9.77 -10.03
C SER A 100 -7.94 -8.29 -9.66
N LEU A 101 -7.98 -7.41 -10.67
CA LEU A 101 -8.22 -5.98 -10.45
C LEU A 101 -9.57 -5.73 -9.78
N MET A 102 -10.62 -6.48 -10.17
CA MET A 102 -11.92 -6.42 -9.51
C MET A 102 -11.84 -6.88 -8.04
N GLU A 103 -11.15 -7.98 -7.75
CA GLU A 103 -10.96 -8.46 -6.37
C GLU A 103 -10.23 -7.41 -5.53
N GLU A 104 -9.16 -6.81 -6.06
CA GLU A 104 -8.42 -5.76 -5.37
C GLU A 104 -9.32 -4.56 -5.04
N ALA A 105 -10.07 -4.06 -6.02
CA ALA A 105 -10.98 -2.94 -5.83
C ALA A 105 -12.05 -3.24 -4.79
N ILE A 106 -12.63 -4.43 -4.83
CA ILE A 106 -13.69 -4.86 -3.90
C ILE A 106 -13.14 -4.94 -2.47
N PHE A 107 -12.08 -5.72 -2.25
CA PHE A 107 -11.57 -5.95 -0.91
C PHE A 107 -10.92 -4.70 -0.30
N SER A 108 -10.20 -3.90 -1.09
CA SER A 108 -9.66 -2.63 -0.64
C SER A 108 -10.74 -1.65 -0.19
N SER A 109 -11.89 -1.61 -0.90
CA SER A 109 -13.02 -0.76 -0.50
C SER A 109 -13.78 -1.32 0.70
N GLN A 110 -13.93 -2.65 0.81
CA GLN A 110 -14.56 -3.29 1.97
C GLN A 110 -13.75 -3.09 3.26
N MET A 111 -12.43 -3.03 3.19
CA MET A 111 -11.57 -2.70 4.33
C MET A 111 -11.83 -1.28 4.86
N GLU A 112 -12.35 -0.39 4.03
CA GLU A 112 -12.72 0.99 4.37
C GLU A 112 -14.25 1.16 4.57
N GLY A 113 -14.96 0.06 4.79
CA GLY A 113 -16.37 0.06 5.18
C GLY A 113 -17.37 -0.03 4.03
N ALA A 114 -16.98 -0.30 2.79
CA ALA A 114 -17.95 -0.59 1.73
C ALA A 114 -18.72 -1.90 2.02
N ALA A 115 -20.04 -1.81 2.14
CA ALA A 115 -20.90 -2.92 2.56
C ALA A 115 -21.38 -3.83 1.41
N THR A 116 -21.07 -3.48 0.15
CA THR A 116 -21.49 -4.25 -1.03
C THR A 116 -20.88 -5.64 -1.03
N THR A 117 -21.71 -6.68 -1.22
CA THR A 117 -21.21 -8.06 -1.31
C THR A 117 -20.33 -8.28 -2.53
N ARG A 118 -19.35 -9.18 -2.40
CA ARG A 118 -18.42 -9.51 -3.51
C ARG A 118 -19.15 -9.91 -4.80
N LYS A 119 -20.26 -10.67 -4.69
CA LYS A 119 -21.04 -11.11 -5.86
C LYS A 119 -21.66 -9.93 -6.60
N VAL A 120 -22.33 -9.04 -5.88
CA VAL A 120 -22.97 -7.83 -6.44
C VAL A 120 -21.93 -6.90 -7.04
N ALA A 121 -20.83 -6.67 -6.34
CA ALA A 121 -19.74 -5.82 -6.81
C ALA A 121 -19.09 -6.34 -8.11
N LYS A 122 -18.81 -7.64 -8.20
CA LYS A 122 -18.29 -8.24 -9.43
C LYS A 122 -19.24 -8.11 -10.61
N GLU A 123 -20.53 -8.31 -10.39
CA GLU A 123 -21.52 -8.16 -11.45
C GLU A 123 -21.62 -6.70 -11.92
N MET A 124 -21.64 -5.77 -10.96
CA MET A 124 -21.63 -4.33 -11.26
C MET A 124 -20.44 -3.94 -12.12
N LEU A 125 -19.22 -4.34 -11.74
CA LEU A 125 -18.00 -4.00 -12.47
C LEU A 125 -17.96 -4.65 -13.87
N ARG A 126 -18.34 -5.94 -13.98
CA ARG A 126 -18.35 -6.67 -15.25
C ARG A 126 -19.32 -6.08 -16.27
N ARG A 127 -20.51 -5.67 -15.82
CA ARG A 127 -21.56 -5.13 -16.66
C ARG A 127 -21.54 -3.62 -16.76
N GLN A 128 -20.56 -2.96 -16.13
CA GLN A 128 -20.42 -1.50 -16.09
C GLN A 128 -21.70 -0.80 -15.61
N ILE A 129 -22.36 -1.40 -14.61
CA ILE A 129 -23.59 -0.86 -14.04
C ILE A 129 -23.25 0.37 -13.21
N THR A 130 -24.00 1.45 -13.39
CA THR A 130 -23.86 2.68 -12.58
C THR A 130 -24.04 2.36 -11.09
N PRO A 131 -23.10 2.79 -10.22
CA PRO A 131 -23.22 2.63 -8.78
C PRO A 131 -24.51 3.22 -8.22
N LYS A 132 -25.19 2.51 -7.32
CA LYS A 132 -26.46 2.93 -6.73
C LYS A 132 -26.33 3.56 -5.35
N ASP A 133 -25.20 3.35 -4.70
CA ASP A 133 -24.91 3.84 -3.35
C ASP A 133 -23.41 4.14 -3.19
N LYS A 134 -23.06 4.75 -2.04
CA LYS A 134 -21.68 5.10 -1.70
C LYS A 134 -20.73 3.89 -1.72
N SER A 135 -21.17 2.71 -1.22
CA SER A 135 -20.33 1.51 -1.20
C SER A 135 -19.98 1.02 -2.60
N GLN A 136 -20.97 1.01 -3.50
CA GLN A 136 -20.75 0.66 -4.90
C GLN A 136 -19.88 1.69 -5.61
N GLN A 137 -20.07 2.97 -5.30
CA GLN A 137 -19.24 4.06 -5.85
C GLN A 137 -17.78 3.91 -5.41
N MET A 138 -17.52 3.63 -4.14
CA MET A 138 -16.16 3.37 -3.64
C MET A 138 -15.47 2.23 -4.40
N ILE A 139 -16.17 1.16 -4.68
CA ILE A 139 -15.64 0.00 -5.41
C ILE A 139 -15.38 0.35 -6.87
N SER A 140 -16.30 1.07 -7.52
CA SER A 140 -16.14 1.53 -8.90
C SER A 140 -14.94 2.46 -9.05
N ASN A 141 -14.82 3.44 -8.16
CA ASN A 141 -13.70 4.38 -8.12
C ASN A 141 -12.35 3.65 -7.96
N ASN A 142 -12.30 2.71 -7.02
CA ASN A 142 -11.08 1.94 -6.76
C ASN A 142 -10.68 1.13 -8.00
N TYR A 143 -11.64 0.50 -8.66
CA TYR A 143 -11.39 -0.25 -9.90
C TYR A 143 -10.85 0.65 -11.02
N GLN A 144 -11.46 1.82 -11.23
CA GLN A 144 -10.99 2.80 -12.21
C GLN A 144 -9.59 3.33 -11.86
N THR A 145 -9.34 3.57 -10.58
CA THR A 145 -8.01 4.01 -10.11
C THR A 145 -6.93 2.96 -10.38
N ILE A 146 -7.23 1.69 -10.14
CA ILE A 146 -6.27 0.61 -10.41
C ILE A 146 -6.04 0.49 -11.93
N GLN A 147 -7.07 0.58 -12.76
CA GLN A 147 -6.91 0.59 -14.21
C GLN A 147 -6.05 1.77 -14.68
N PHE A 148 -6.27 2.96 -14.13
CA PHE A 148 -5.43 4.13 -14.39
C PHE A 148 -3.96 3.86 -14.03
N ILE A 149 -3.69 3.28 -12.87
CA ILE A 149 -2.34 2.93 -12.40
C ILE A 149 -1.67 1.93 -13.35
N VAL A 150 -2.37 0.89 -13.78
CA VAL A 150 -1.83 -0.11 -14.72
C VAL A 150 -1.43 0.56 -16.04
N ALA A 151 -2.29 1.44 -16.54
CA ALA A 151 -2.02 2.18 -17.79
C ALA A 151 -0.86 3.19 -17.67
N HIS A 152 -0.58 3.69 -16.46
CA HIS A 152 0.42 4.74 -16.21
C HIS A 152 1.56 4.26 -15.29
N LYS A 153 1.80 2.95 -15.19
CA LYS A 153 2.73 2.35 -14.22
C LYS A 153 4.14 2.92 -14.29
N ASP A 154 4.61 3.32 -15.47
CA ASP A 154 5.96 3.85 -15.69
C ASP A 154 6.09 5.35 -15.43
N THR A 155 4.96 6.05 -15.23
CA THR A 155 4.95 7.49 -14.98
C THR A 155 5.59 7.81 -13.63
N PRO A 156 6.43 8.85 -13.53
CA PRO A 156 6.92 9.33 -12.25
C PRO A 156 5.78 9.86 -11.38
N LEU A 157 5.82 9.55 -10.07
CA LEU A 157 4.89 10.12 -9.11
C LEU A 157 5.21 11.61 -8.91
N SER A 158 4.18 12.46 -8.95
CA SER A 158 4.25 13.87 -8.58
C SER A 158 3.14 14.21 -7.59
N PRO A 159 3.21 15.36 -6.88
CA PRO A 159 2.14 15.82 -6.01
C PRO A 159 0.78 15.91 -6.72
N GLU A 160 0.77 16.42 -7.94
CA GLU A 160 -0.45 16.56 -8.77
C GLU A 160 -1.03 15.19 -9.13
N LEU A 161 -0.14 14.24 -9.46
CA LEU A 161 -0.56 12.89 -9.82
C LEU A 161 -1.06 12.11 -8.59
N LEU A 162 -0.46 12.33 -7.41
CA LEU A 162 -0.96 11.79 -6.15
C LEU A 162 -2.37 12.34 -5.84
N MET A 163 -2.58 13.64 -6.00
CA MET A 163 -3.89 14.27 -5.84
C MET A 163 -4.91 13.75 -6.87
N HIS A 164 -4.47 13.51 -8.10
CA HIS A 164 -5.33 12.93 -9.14
C HIS A 164 -5.76 11.50 -8.81
N VAL A 165 -4.83 10.66 -8.38
CA VAL A 165 -5.12 9.28 -7.92
C VAL A 165 -6.11 9.30 -6.75
N HIS A 166 -5.91 10.19 -5.78
CA HIS A 166 -6.83 10.36 -4.67
C HIS A 166 -8.21 10.85 -5.13
N ARG A 167 -8.28 11.76 -6.09
CA ARG A 167 -9.56 12.24 -6.66
C ARG A 167 -10.34 11.10 -7.32
N LEU A 168 -9.69 10.30 -8.17
CA LEU A 168 -10.31 9.12 -8.79
C LEU A 168 -10.85 8.16 -7.72
N MET A 169 -10.08 7.97 -6.64
CA MET A 169 -10.42 7.06 -5.53
C MET A 169 -11.63 7.52 -4.73
N THR A 170 -11.86 8.84 -4.64
CA THR A 170 -12.81 9.44 -3.68
C THR A 170 -13.96 10.20 -4.33
N GLU A 171 -14.00 10.28 -5.65
CA GLU A 171 -15.06 10.98 -6.38
C GLU A 171 -16.45 10.48 -5.97
N ASN A 172 -17.36 11.42 -5.68
CA ASN A 172 -18.75 11.15 -5.23
C ASN A 172 -18.87 10.26 -3.97
N THR A 173 -17.80 10.15 -3.17
CA THR A 173 -17.84 9.38 -1.92
C THR A 173 -17.46 10.21 -0.69
N MET A 174 -16.92 11.41 -0.88
CA MET A 174 -16.58 12.32 0.20
C MET A 174 -17.82 13.05 0.74
N PRO A 175 -17.90 13.34 2.05
CA PRO A 175 -18.94 14.23 2.60
C PRO A 175 -18.91 15.61 1.96
N ASN A 176 -17.73 16.21 1.83
CA ASN A 176 -17.47 17.42 1.06
C ASN A 176 -16.68 17.06 -0.20
N GLN A 177 -17.26 17.25 -1.39
CA GLN A 177 -16.65 16.91 -2.67
C GLN A 177 -15.40 17.75 -3.00
N GLU A 178 -15.25 18.92 -2.38
CA GLU A 178 -14.07 19.76 -2.55
C GLU A 178 -12.80 19.12 -1.96
N ASP A 179 -12.94 18.16 -1.05
CA ASP A 179 -11.80 17.44 -0.45
C ASP A 179 -11.27 16.30 -1.34
N ALA A 180 -12.02 15.93 -2.39
CA ALA A 180 -11.58 14.93 -3.35
C ALA A 180 -10.38 15.45 -4.17
N GLY A 181 -9.22 14.80 -4.01
CA GLY A 181 -7.98 15.21 -4.66
C GLY A 181 -7.31 16.44 -4.03
N ARG A 182 -7.56 16.71 -2.76
CA ARG A 182 -6.95 17.81 -2.01
C ARG A 182 -6.40 17.33 -0.68
N PHE A 183 -5.22 17.81 -0.29
CA PHE A 183 -4.67 17.55 1.03
C PHE A 183 -5.49 18.26 2.11
N ARG A 184 -5.59 17.64 3.30
CA ARG A 184 -6.24 18.25 4.46
C ARG A 184 -5.59 19.60 4.82
N GLN A 185 -6.38 20.52 5.34
CA GLN A 185 -5.97 21.89 5.63
C GLN A 185 -6.03 22.22 7.13
N ASN A 186 -6.22 21.19 7.96
CA ASN A 186 -6.25 21.30 9.42
C ASN A 186 -5.73 20.00 10.05
N ASP A 187 -5.67 19.97 11.37
CA ASP A 187 -5.20 18.84 12.17
C ASP A 187 -6.36 18.05 12.83
N ASP A 188 -7.59 18.21 12.35
CA ASP A 188 -8.77 17.54 12.91
C ASP A 188 -8.81 16.04 12.59
N VAL A 189 -8.03 15.60 11.61
CA VAL A 189 -8.00 14.20 11.17
C VAL A 189 -7.15 13.38 12.13
N VAL A 190 -7.77 12.36 12.73
CA VAL A 190 -7.11 11.34 13.56
C VAL A 190 -7.44 9.96 13.06
N VAL A 191 -6.63 8.97 13.41
CA VAL A 191 -6.91 7.57 13.12
C VAL A 191 -7.44 6.91 14.39
N GLU A 192 -8.67 6.41 14.33
CA GLU A 192 -9.33 5.77 15.45
C GLU A 192 -9.44 4.26 15.25
N ASN A 193 -9.53 3.53 16.35
CA ASN A 193 -9.94 2.13 16.33
C ASN A 193 -11.45 2.07 16.00
N GLY A 194 -11.82 1.37 14.94
CA GLY A 194 -13.22 1.29 14.49
C GLY A 194 -14.20 0.61 15.47
N ILE A 195 -13.71 -0.01 16.56
CA ILE A 195 -14.52 -0.68 17.57
C ILE A 195 -14.52 0.10 18.89
N THR A 196 -13.33 0.51 19.36
CA THR A 196 -13.20 1.16 20.69
C THR A 196 -13.26 2.68 20.62
N HIS A 197 -13.21 3.27 19.42
CA HIS A 197 -13.11 4.72 19.17
C HIS A 197 -11.90 5.40 19.85
N GLU A 198 -10.92 4.61 20.26
CA GLU A 198 -9.66 5.14 20.78
C GLU A 198 -8.81 5.69 19.64
N ILE A 199 -8.19 6.86 19.86
CA ILE A 199 -7.23 7.42 18.92
C ILE A 199 -5.98 6.55 18.94
N VAL A 200 -5.72 5.85 17.84
CA VAL A 200 -4.55 4.97 17.68
C VAL A 200 -3.38 5.68 17.01
N HIS A 201 -3.64 6.79 16.31
CA HIS A 201 -2.60 7.59 15.70
C HIS A 201 -3.08 9.03 15.46
N THR A 202 -2.26 9.99 15.86
CA THR A 202 -2.40 11.42 15.50
C THR A 202 -1.38 11.72 14.40
N PRO A 203 -1.83 12.05 13.18
CA PRO A 203 -0.93 12.41 12.08
C PRO A 203 -0.07 13.63 12.40
N PRO A 204 1.09 13.81 11.72
CA PRO A 204 1.85 15.05 11.77
C PRO A 204 1.01 16.28 11.38
N ALA A 205 1.46 17.48 11.77
CA ALA A 205 0.75 18.72 11.45
C ALA A 205 0.52 18.90 9.94
N PHE A 206 -0.65 19.45 9.56
CA PHE A 206 -0.99 19.61 8.14
C PHE A 206 0.02 20.48 7.38
N GLY A 207 0.66 21.44 8.07
CA GLY A 207 1.71 22.27 7.49
C GLY A 207 2.97 21.50 7.04
N GLU A 208 3.15 20.24 7.50
CA GLU A 208 4.25 19.36 7.07
C GLU A 208 3.94 18.57 5.80
N ILE A 209 2.66 18.51 5.38
CA ILE A 209 2.21 17.70 4.23
C ILE A 209 2.98 18.04 2.95
N PRO A 210 3.22 19.30 2.55
CA PRO A 210 3.95 19.60 1.32
C PRO A 210 5.35 19.00 1.30
N CYS A 211 6.12 19.20 2.36
CA CYS A 211 7.44 18.61 2.51
C CYS A 211 7.42 17.08 2.47
N PHE A 212 6.42 16.51 3.13
CA PHE A 212 6.23 15.07 3.15
C PHE A 212 5.94 14.50 1.76
N VAL A 213 5.07 15.15 1.00
CA VAL A 213 4.70 14.69 -0.34
C VAL A 213 5.90 14.79 -1.29
N ASP A 214 6.71 15.83 -1.17
CA ASP A 214 7.96 15.95 -1.94
C ASP A 214 8.95 14.82 -1.60
N ASP A 215 9.13 14.53 -0.31
CA ASP A 215 9.96 13.41 0.16
C ASP A 215 9.41 12.06 -0.35
N LEU A 216 8.09 11.84 -0.31
CA LEU A 216 7.45 10.65 -0.83
C LEU A 216 7.65 10.50 -2.34
N CYS A 217 7.43 11.54 -3.12
CA CYS A 217 7.61 11.53 -4.56
C CYS A 217 9.07 11.23 -4.93
N THR A 218 10.02 11.84 -4.23
CA THR A 218 11.45 11.57 -4.38
C THR A 218 11.73 10.10 -4.08
N PHE A 219 11.28 9.59 -2.95
CA PHE A 219 11.48 8.20 -2.52
C PHE A 219 10.84 7.21 -3.49
N PHE A 220 9.64 7.49 -4.00
CA PHE A 220 8.93 6.65 -4.97
C PHE A 220 9.67 6.56 -6.30
N ASN A 221 10.26 7.68 -6.76
CA ASN A 221 10.87 7.78 -8.09
C ASN A 221 12.36 7.43 -8.13
N GLU A 222 13.01 7.37 -6.97
CA GLU A 222 14.46 7.19 -6.88
C GLU A 222 14.88 5.82 -7.41
N LYS A 223 15.72 5.83 -8.47
CA LYS A 223 16.27 4.63 -9.10
C LYS A 223 17.61 4.20 -8.51
N ASN A 224 18.43 5.15 -8.06
CA ASN A 224 19.82 4.95 -7.66
C ASN A 224 20.05 5.53 -6.25
N ALA A 225 19.39 4.99 -5.23
CA ALA A 225 19.64 5.37 -3.85
C ALA A 225 21.08 5.03 -3.44
N HIS A 226 21.72 5.91 -2.65
CA HIS A 226 23.02 5.61 -2.05
C HIS A 226 23.01 4.33 -1.19
N GLN A 227 21.84 3.98 -0.66
CA GLN A 227 21.62 2.77 0.10
C GLN A 227 20.51 1.95 -0.56
N PHE A 228 20.84 0.70 -0.90
CA PHE A 228 19.87 -0.21 -1.49
C PHE A 228 18.80 -0.58 -0.46
N ILE A 229 17.56 -0.36 -0.82
CA ILE A 229 16.36 -0.87 -0.13
C ILE A 229 15.64 -1.77 -1.11
N HIS A 230 15.43 -3.01 -0.72
CA HIS A 230 14.73 -3.98 -1.56
C HIS A 230 13.38 -3.43 -2.03
N PRO A 231 13.00 -3.56 -3.33
CA PRO A 231 11.80 -2.93 -3.87
C PRO A 231 10.52 -3.28 -3.11
N ILE A 232 10.34 -4.53 -2.70
CA ILE A 232 9.19 -4.95 -1.89
C ILE A 232 9.12 -4.17 -0.58
N ILE A 233 10.25 -4.05 0.10
CA ILE A 233 10.34 -3.30 1.36
C ILE A 233 10.08 -1.81 1.13
N ARG A 234 10.61 -1.27 0.04
CA ARG A 234 10.35 0.13 -0.36
C ARG A 234 8.85 0.35 -0.62
N GLY A 235 8.17 -0.57 -1.27
CA GLY A 235 6.72 -0.53 -1.46
C GLY A 235 5.96 -0.47 -0.13
N PHE A 236 6.34 -1.29 0.87
CA PHE A 236 5.74 -1.22 2.22
C PHE A 236 6.02 0.10 2.92
N ILE A 237 7.21 0.67 2.74
CA ILE A 237 7.54 1.99 3.28
C ILE A 237 6.64 3.07 2.66
N ILE A 238 6.45 3.04 1.34
CA ILE A 238 5.55 3.97 0.63
C ILE A 238 4.12 3.87 1.18
N HIS A 239 3.59 2.65 1.34
CA HIS A 239 2.29 2.42 1.97
C HIS A 239 2.23 2.99 3.40
N PHE A 240 3.25 2.71 4.21
CA PHE A 240 3.36 3.22 5.57
C PHE A 240 3.44 4.75 5.61
N MET A 241 4.19 5.37 4.71
CA MET A 241 4.34 6.83 4.64
C MET A 241 2.99 7.54 4.50
N ILE A 242 2.14 7.09 3.57
CA ILE A 242 0.78 7.64 3.41
C ILE A 242 -0.08 7.38 4.65
N SER A 243 -0.02 6.17 5.19
CA SER A 243 -0.80 5.80 6.38
C SER A 243 -0.40 6.59 7.62
N TYR A 244 0.89 6.95 7.73
CA TYR A 244 1.44 7.70 8.86
C TYR A 244 1.10 9.19 8.78
N VAL A 245 1.34 9.82 7.63
CA VAL A 245 1.09 11.26 7.47
C VAL A 245 -0.39 11.57 7.31
N HIS A 246 -1.15 10.61 6.77
CA HIS A 246 -2.59 10.75 6.61
C HIS A 246 -2.95 12.07 5.91
N PRO A 247 -2.43 12.31 4.69
CA PRO A 247 -2.44 13.64 4.09
C PRO A 247 -3.83 14.09 3.61
N PHE A 248 -4.81 13.20 3.56
CA PHE A 248 -6.16 13.47 3.09
C PHE A 248 -7.19 13.39 4.22
N VAL A 249 -8.36 13.98 4.01
CA VAL A 249 -9.48 13.92 4.96
C VAL A 249 -10.05 12.50 5.06
N ASP A 250 -10.19 11.80 3.93
CA ASP A 250 -10.61 10.40 3.82
C ASP A 250 -9.85 9.72 2.64
N GLY A 251 -9.96 8.40 2.49
CA GLY A 251 -9.35 7.67 1.38
C GLY A 251 -7.86 7.36 1.52
N ASN A 252 -7.21 7.72 2.65
CA ASN A 252 -5.78 7.47 2.88
C ASN A 252 -5.40 6.00 2.76
N GLY A 253 -6.20 5.10 3.35
CA GLY A 253 -5.92 3.66 3.29
C GLY A 253 -6.00 3.08 1.87
N ARG A 254 -7.02 3.48 1.10
CA ARG A 254 -7.17 3.07 -0.31
C ARG A 254 -6.02 3.64 -1.17
N THR A 255 -5.66 4.90 -0.96
CA THR A 255 -4.54 5.54 -1.65
C THR A 255 -3.21 4.88 -1.32
N ALA A 256 -2.96 4.56 -0.05
CA ALA A 256 -1.73 3.87 0.38
C ALA A 256 -1.58 2.50 -0.31
N ARG A 257 -2.67 1.70 -0.38
CA ARG A 257 -2.66 0.41 -1.09
C ARG A 257 -2.48 0.58 -2.59
N ALA A 258 -3.11 1.59 -3.19
CA ALA A 258 -2.96 1.91 -4.60
C ALA A 258 -1.51 2.31 -4.95
N LEU A 259 -0.84 3.12 -4.13
CA LEU A 259 0.56 3.49 -4.32
C LEU A 259 1.50 2.30 -4.14
N PHE A 260 1.25 1.42 -3.16
CA PHE A 260 1.99 0.17 -3.03
C PHE A 260 1.88 -0.66 -4.31
N TYR A 261 0.66 -0.88 -4.78
CA TYR A 261 0.38 -1.62 -6.01
C TYR A 261 1.10 -1.01 -7.21
N TRP A 262 1.00 0.30 -7.39
CA TRP A 262 1.69 1.03 -8.46
C TRP A 262 3.21 0.86 -8.38
N TYR A 263 3.79 1.05 -7.19
CA TYR A 263 5.22 0.91 -7.02
C TYR A 263 5.71 -0.50 -7.37
N MET A 264 4.99 -1.55 -6.96
CA MET A 264 5.35 -2.92 -7.30
C MET A 264 5.33 -3.18 -8.81
N LEU A 265 4.32 -2.68 -9.52
CA LEU A 265 4.24 -2.78 -10.97
C LEU A 265 5.41 -2.05 -11.66
N LYS A 266 5.70 -0.84 -11.21
CA LYS A 266 6.82 -0.02 -11.71
C LYS A 266 8.17 -0.70 -11.53
N GLN A 267 8.32 -1.53 -10.50
CA GLN A 267 9.54 -2.31 -10.22
C GLN A 267 9.59 -3.66 -10.95
N GLY A 268 8.61 -3.96 -11.78
CA GLY A 268 8.58 -5.18 -12.59
C GLY A 268 8.03 -6.42 -11.88
N TYR A 269 7.36 -6.26 -10.73
CA TYR A 269 6.63 -7.36 -10.09
C TYR A 269 5.28 -7.56 -10.80
N TRP A 270 5.36 -8.01 -12.04
CA TRP A 270 4.22 -8.15 -12.96
C TRP A 270 3.08 -9.02 -12.41
N LEU A 271 3.41 -10.00 -11.57
CA LEU A 271 2.38 -10.87 -10.99
C LEU A 271 1.44 -10.14 -10.02
N THR A 272 1.84 -8.95 -9.56
CA THR A 272 0.97 -8.08 -8.75
C THR A 272 -0.32 -7.73 -9.51
N GLU A 273 -0.29 -7.65 -10.84
CA GLU A 273 -1.50 -7.42 -11.66
C GLU A 273 -2.51 -8.57 -11.55
N TYR A 274 -2.04 -9.78 -11.26
CA TYR A 274 -2.85 -11.00 -11.23
C TYR A 274 -3.25 -11.46 -9.83
N LEU A 275 -2.93 -10.66 -8.81
CA LEU A 275 -3.17 -11.00 -7.40
C LEU A 275 -3.82 -9.84 -6.65
N SER A 276 -4.84 -10.15 -5.85
CA SER A 276 -5.44 -9.16 -4.96
C SER A 276 -4.76 -9.20 -3.59
N ILE A 277 -3.96 -8.18 -3.32
CA ILE A 277 -3.28 -7.98 -2.04
C ILE A 277 -4.29 -7.68 -0.94
N SER A 278 -5.24 -6.80 -1.21
CA SER A 278 -6.29 -6.43 -0.25
C SER A 278 -7.18 -7.61 0.15
N ARG A 279 -7.43 -8.56 -0.76
CA ARG A 279 -8.15 -9.80 -0.43
C ARG A 279 -7.38 -10.65 0.59
N VAL A 280 -6.07 -10.73 0.42
CA VAL A 280 -5.20 -11.48 1.36
C VAL A 280 -5.23 -10.83 2.73
N ILE A 281 -5.07 -9.50 2.80
CA ILE A 281 -5.12 -8.73 4.05
C ILE A 281 -6.48 -8.92 4.74
N ALA A 282 -7.58 -8.78 4.01
CA ALA A 282 -8.93 -8.90 4.55
C ALA A 282 -9.23 -10.28 5.14
N LYS A 283 -8.68 -11.35 4.55
CA LYS A 283 -8.85 -12.73 5.04
C LYS A 283 -7.95 -13.09 6.22
N SER A 284 -7.00 -12.24 6.58
CA SER A 284 -6.02 -12.50 7.64
C SER A 284 -6.35 -11.81 8.97
N LYS A 285 -7.42 -11.07 9.00
CA LYS A 285 -7.91 -10.35 10.19
C LYS A 285 -8.59 -11.29 11.18
#